data_5fc4b7bb59f8e3e99426f5f698c5058f
#
_entry.id   5fc4b7bb59f8e3e99426f5f698c5058f
#
_cell.length_a   1.000
_cell.length_b   1.000
_cell.length_c   1.000
_cell.angle_alpha   90.00
_cell.angle_beta   90.00
_cell.angle_gamma   90.00
#
_symmetry.space_group_name_H-M   'P 1'
#
loop_
_entity.id
_entity.type
_entity.pdbx_description
1 polymer ?
#
loop_
_entity_poly.entity_id
_entity_poly.type
_entity_poly.pdbx_seq_one_letter_code
_entity_poly.pdbx_strand_id
1 'polypeptide(L)'
;AINIQVDSNVKKEATDVLTELGLSMSSAINLFLKQVVKKNGIPFEITNVSPKKKILDVVCGLIMKDGKCLIAQRKKEDHLYGKWEFPGGRRVGLEDEKKTLDRAFTEVLGINTKINDYITHSICEYPGHIVDLKLYECDYISGDFKLNIHSDYKWVAIEELLDYDLADADVILTKFLIKKYIEEAKENNK
;
A
#
# COMPACT_ATOMS: atom_id res chain seq x y z
N ALA A 1 -43.36 9.23 -1.01
CA ALA A 1 -41.94 9.18 -0.59
C ALA A 1 -41.46 7.74 -0.67
N ILE A 2 -40.26 7.50 -1.16
CA ILE A 2 -39.61 6.18 -1.18
C ILE A 2 -38.60 6.16 -0.02
N ASN A 3 -38.72 5.19 0.88
CA ASN A 3 -37.77 4.95 1.96
C ASN A 3 -36.85 3.80 1.53
N ILE A 4 -35.55 4.06 1.54
CA ILE A 4 -34.52 3.06 1.20
C ILE A 4 -33.56 2.94 2.38
N GLN A 5 -33.34 1.72 2.85
CA GLN A 5 -32.33 1.42 3.84
C GLN A 5 -31.05 1.01 3.10
N VAL A 6 -29.95 1.69 3.38
CA VAL A 6 -28.66 1.49 2.72
C VAL A 6 -27.60 1.29 3.80
N ASP A 7 -26.66 0.38 3.57
CA ASP A 7 -25.48 0.22 4.42
C ASP A 7 -24.72 1.55 4.55
N SER A 8 -24.23 1.86 5.75
CA SER A 8 -23.62 3.15 6.07
C SER A 8 -22.33 3.42 5.26
N ASN A 9 -21.53 2.38 5.01
CA ASN A 9 -20.28 2.51 4.25
C ASN A 9 -20.58 2.73 2.77
N VAL A 10 -21.52 1.93 2.21
CA VAL A 10 -21.97 2.09 0.83
C VAL A 10 -22.57 3.48 0.59
N LYS A 11 -23.36 3.97 1.56
CA LYS A 11 -23.93 5.33 1.49
C LYS A 11 -22.84 6.40 1.46
N LYS A 12 -21.82 6.26 2.31
CA LYS A 12 -20.70 7.22 2.38
C LYS A 12 -19.91 7.22 1.07
N GLU A 13 -19.45 6.07 0.63
CA GLU A 13 -18.67 5.93 -0.61
C GLU A 13 -19.42 6.45 -1.83
N ALA A 14 -20.71 6.11 -1.95
CA ALA A 14 -21.54 6.62 -3.02
C ALA A 14 -21.74 8.15 -2.95
N THR A 15 -21.85 8.71 -1.74
CA THR A 15 -21.96 10.17 -1.57
C THR A 15 -20.71 10.89 -2.03
N ASP A 16 -19.53 10.36 -1.70
CA ASP A 16 -18.25 10.94 -2.09
C ASP A 16 -18.11 10.97 -3.61
N VAL A 17 -18.36 9.84 -4.29
CA VAL A 17 -18.34 9.76 -5.77
C VAL A 17 -19.36 10.70 -6.41
N LEU A 18 -20.60 10.76 -5.88
CA LEU A 18 -21.64 11.62 -6.44
C LEU A 18 -21.31 13.11 -6.26
N THR A 19 -20.67 13.47 -5.16
CA THR A 19 -20.22 14.85 -4.90
C THR A 19 -19.17 15.29 -5.92
N GLU A 20 -18.21 14.42 -6.24
CA GLU A 20 -17.22 14.69 -7.30
C GLU A 20 -17.87 14.88 -8.68
N LEU A 21 -18.99 14.21 -8.94
CA LEU A 21 -19.76 14.35 -10.16
C LEU A 21 -20.75 15.52 -10.14
N GLY A 22 -20.81 16.30 -9.04
CA GLY A 22 -21.75 17.41 -8.88
C GLY A 22 -23.22 16.97 -8.72
N LEU A 23 -23.47 15.71 -8.27
CA LEU A 23 -24.80 15.14 -8.12
C LEU A 23 -25.16 14.95 -6.65
N SER A 24 -26.41 15.26 -6.29
CA SER A 24 -26.97 14.83 -5.00
C SER A 24 -27.43 13.36 -5.06
N MET A 25 -27.48 12.68 -3.92
CA MET A 25 -28.01 11.32 -3.81
C MET A 25 -29.43 11.21 -4.42
N SER A 26 -30.29 12.16 -4.13
CA SER A 26 -31.66 12.20 -4.69
C SER A 26 -31.67 12.34 -6.21
N SER A 27 -30.78 13.16 -6.77
CA SER A 27 -30.64 13.35 -8.22
C SER A 27 -30.15 12.05 -8.87
N ALA A 28 -29.19 11.37 -8.27
CA ALA A 28 -28.66 10.10 -8.76
C ALA A 28 -29.71 9.00 -8.76
N ILE A 29 -30.51 8.88 -7.70
CA ILE A 29 -31.62 7.91 -7.62
C ILE A 29 -32.68 8.22 -8.69
N ASN A 30 -33.06 9.47 -8.87
CA ASN A 30 -34.02 9.84 -9.93
C ASN A 30 -33.47 9.55 -11.34
N LEU A 31 -32.18 9.79 -11.57
CA LEU A 31 -31.52 9.48 -12.83
C LEU A 31 -31.54 7.97 -13.08
N PHE A 32 -31.22 7.17 -12.06
CA PHE A 32 -31.29 5.71 -12.13
C PHE A 32 -32.70 5.23 -12.51
N LEU A 33 -33.72 5.69 -11.81
CA LEU A 33 -35.12 5.30 -12.09
C LEU A 33 -35.58 5.68 -13.51
N LYS A 34 -35.17 6.86 -14.00
CA LYS A 34 -35.43 7.25 -15.40
C LYS A 34 -34.75 6.30 -16.40
N GLN A 35 -33.54 5.85 -16.10
CA GLN A 35 -32.84 4.88 -16.97
C GLN A 35 -33.50 3.49 -16.93
N VAL A 36 -34.01 3.05 -15.77
CA VAL A 36 -34.78 1.81 -15.65
C VAL A 36 -36.00 1.85 -16.57
N VAL A 37 -36.76 2.93 -16.52
CA VAL A 37 -37.94 3.10 -17.40
C VAL A 37 -37.54 3.13 -18.86
N LYS A 38 -36.53 3.92 -19.23
CA LYS A 38 -36.07 4.04 -20.63
C LYS A 38 -35.59 2.72 -21.23
N LYS A 39 -34.91 1.89 -20.44
CA LYS A 39 -34.37 0.59 -20.86
C LYS A 39 -35.36 -0.56 -20.69
N ASN A 40 -36.51 -0.32 -20.08
CA ASN A 40 -37.45 -1.36 -19.61
C ASN A 40 -36.76 -2.49 -18.84
N GLY A 41 -35.79 -2.15 -17.99
CA GLY A 41 -34.97 -3.09 -17.23
C GLY A 41 -33.88 -2.37 -16.43
N ILE A 42 -33.06 -3.13 -15.70
CA ILE A 42 -31.93 -2.57 -14.95
C ILE A 42 -30.88 -2.04 -15.94
N PRO A 43 -30.40 -0.78 -15.80
CA PRO A 43 -29.49 -0.13 -16.76
C PRO A 43 -28.05 -0.63 -16.74
N PHE A 44 -27.75 -1.68 -15.98
CA PHE A 44 -26.47 -2.35 -15.89
C PHE A 44 -26.67 -3.86 -15.67
N GLU A 45 -25.65 -4.65 -15.92
CA GLU A 45 -25.69 -6.09 -15.68
C GLU A 45 -25.67 -6.39 -14.17
N ILE A 46 -26.62 -7.21 -13.71
CA ILE A 46 -26.58 -7.75 -12.34
C ILE A 46 -25.64 -8.94 -12.35
N THR A 47 -24.40 -8.70 -11.97
CA THR A 47 -23.38 -9.74 -11.83
C THR A 47 -23.08 -9.98 -10.36
N ASN A 48 -22.94 -11.25 -9.96
CA ASN A 48 -22.44 -11.61 -8.63
C ASN A 48 -20.91 -11.45 -8.52
N VAL A 49 -20.31 -10.72 -9.44
CA VAL A 49 -18.88 -10.45 -9.42
C VAL A 49 -18.65 -9.29 -8.46
N SER A 50 -18.09 -9.57 -7.31
CA SER A 50 -17.46 -8.52 -6.50
C SER A 50 -16.55 -7.68 -7.41
N PRO A 51 -16.59 -6.34 -7.35
CA PRO A 51 -15.74 -5.52 -8.19
C PRO A 51 -14.31 -6.03 -8.08
N LYS A 52 -13.65 -6.29 -9.22
CA LYS A 52 -12.25 -6.73 -9.23
C LYS A 52 -11.47 -5.73 -8.41
N LYS A 53 -10.95 -6.15 -7.26
CA LYS A 53 -10.13 -5.28 -6.42
C LYS A 53 -8.96 -4.77 -7.26
N LYS A 54 -8.72 -3.47 -7.19
CA LYS A 54 -7.59 -2.84 -7.87
C LYS A 54 -6.30 -3.37 -7.26
N ILE A 55 -5.41 -3.89 -8.08
CA ILE A 55 -4.07 -4.28 -7.63
C ILE A 55 -3.19 -3.02 -7.64
N LEU A 56 -2.60 -2.70 -6.50
CA LEU A 56 -1.60 -1.66 -6.34
C LEU A 56 -0.22 -2.33 -6.39
N ASP A 57 0.53 -2.00 -7.42
CA ASP A 57 1.91 -2.44 -7.59
C ASP A 57 2.82 -1.47 -6.83
N VAL A 58 3.43 -1.96 -5.75
CA VAL A 58 4.25 -1.19 -4.82
C VAL A 58 5.61 -1.83 -4.69
N VAL A 59 6.64 -1.02 -4.65
CA VAL A 59 8.02 -1.47 -4.44
C VAL A 59 8.58 -0.84 -3.17
N CYS A 60 9.30 -1.63 -2.37
CA CYS A 60 9.95 -1.17 -1.15
C CYS A 60 11.38 -1.70 -1.05
N GLY A 61 12.19 -1.09 -0.20
CA GLY A 61 13.59 -1.44 -0.02
C GLY A 61 13.92 -1.93 1.38
N LEU A 62 14.60 -3.08 1.45
CA LEU A 62 15.39 -3.47 2.61
C LEU A 62 16.69 -2.67 2.58
N ILE A 63 16.66 -1.45 3.13
CA ILE A 63 17.81 -0.55 3.14
C ILE A 63 18.69 -0.92 4.33
N MET A 64 19.90 -1.42 4.05
CA MET A 64 20.83 -1.89 5.07
C MET A 64 21.93 -0.89 5.35
N LYS A 65 22.28 -0.75 6.64
CA LYS A 65 23.41 0.01 7.15
C LYS A 65 23.88 -0.58 8.48
N ASP A 66 25.16 -0.87 8.61
CA ASP A 66 25.77 -1.37 9.86
C ASP A 66 25.03 -2.57 10.47
N GLY A 67 24.58 -3.51 9.64
CA GLY A 67 23.82 -4.70 10.07
C GLY A 67 22.38 -4.46 10.47
N LYS A 68 21.86 -3.24 10.31
CA LYS A 68 20.47 -2.88 10.62
C LYS A 68 19.72 -2.47 9.36
N CYS A 69 18.42 -2.70 9.34
CA CYS A 69 17.53 -2.24 8.29
C CYS A 69 16.75 -1.00 8.71
N LEU A 70 16.40 -0.18 7.72
CA LEU A 70 15.58 1.01 7.89
C LEU A 70 14.10 0.66 7.83
N ILE A 71 13.35 1.14 8.82
CA ILE A 71 11.90 1.21 8.80
C ILE A 71 11.43 2.64 9.02
N ALA A 72 10.26 3.00 8.48
CA ALA A 72 9.67 4.33 8.60
C ALA A 72 8.23 4.23 9.10
N GLN A 73 7.78 5.20 9.90
CA GLN A 73 6.45 5.24 10.49
C GLN A 73 5.53 6.17 9.71
N ARG A 74 4.34 5.70 9.37
CA ARG A 74 3.35 6.46 8.59
C ARG A 74 2.72 7.58 9.41
N LYS A 75 2.49 8.74 8.75
CA LYS A 75 1.88 9.93 9.36
C LYS A 75 0.38 9.76 9.65
N LYS A 76 -0.15 10.68 10.44
CA LYS A 76 -1.53 10.70 10.93
C LYS A 76 -2.59 10.80 9.83
N GLU A 77 -2.25 11.37 8.69
CA GLU A 77 -3.18 11.56 7.57
C GLU A 77 -3.36 10.28 6.73
N ASP A 78 -2.60 9.23 7.02
CA ASP A 78 -2.65 7.96 6.31
C ASP A 78 -3.62 6.96 6.99
N HIS A 79 -4.26 6.12 6.18
CA HIS A 79 -5.14 5.04 6.69
C HIS A 79 -4.40 3.96 7.48
N LEU A 80 -3.08 3.85 7.30
CA LEU A 80 -2.18 3.00 8.09
C LEU A 80 -1.41 3.81 9.15
N TYR A 81 -2.02 4.87 9.67
CA TYR A 81 -1.41 5.74 10.67
C TYR A 81 -0.76 4.98 11.83
N GLY A 82 0.46 5.36 12.10
CA GLY A 82 1.27 4.79 13.19
C GLY A 82 1.93 3.45 12.87
N LYS A 83 1.54 2.79 11.77
CA LYS A 83 2.20 1.57 11.32
C LYS A 83 3.61 1.86 10.80
N TRP A 84 4.51 0.89 11.00
CA TRP A 84 5.85 0.90 10.45
C TRP A 84 5.86 0.13 9.12
N GLU A 85 6.72 0.52 8.21
CA GLU A 85 6.86 -0.10 6.89
C GLU A 85 8.31 -0.06 6.39
N PHE A 86 8.65 -0.93 5.45
CA PHE A 86 9.83 -0.74 4.62
C PHE A 86 9.59 0.42 3.67
N PRO A 87 10.48 1.43 3.63
CA PRO A 87 10.27 2.59 2.77
C PRO A 87 10.19 2.21 1.30
N GLY A 88 9.31 2.88 0.57
CA GLY A 88 9.11 2.58 -0.83
C GLY A 88 8.15 3.52 -1.54
N GLY A 89 7.63 3.07 -2.68
CA GLY A 89 6.72 3.87 -3.47
C GLY A 89 5.87 3.02 -4.41
N ARG A 90 4.77 3.63 -4.84
CA ARG A 90 3.86 3.02 -5.80
C ARG A 90 4.39 3.21 -7.22
N ARG A 91 4.35 2.14 -8.02
CA ARG A 91 4.63 2.21 -9.46
C ARG A 91 3.54 3.00 -10.18
N VAL A 92 3.95 3.82 -11.11
CA VAL A 92 3.06 4.58 -11.98
C VAL A 92 3.15 4.05 -13.39
N GLY A 93 2.06 3.47 -13.90
CA GLY A 93 2.03 2.89 -15.24
C GLY A 93 3.02 1.73 -15.41
N LEU A 94 3.89 1.84 -16.42
CA LEU A 94 4.93 0.85 -16.76
C LEU A 94 6.34 1.29 -16.27
N GLU A 95 6.41 2.15 -15.25
CA GLU A 95 7.70 2.58 -14.68
C GLU A 95 8.52 1.36 -14.23
N ASP A 96 9.83 1.42 -14.45
CA ASP A 96 10.75 0.40 -13.97
C ASP A 96 10.78 0.37 -12.43
N GLU A 97 10.82 -0.81 -11.82
CA GLU A 97 10.73 -0.99 -10.37
C GLU A 97 11.89 -0.32 -9.61
N LYS A 98 13.13 -0.45 -10.13
CA LYS A 98 14.29 0.19 -9.51
C LYS A 98 14.25 1.72 -9.67
N LYS A 99 13.73 2.23 -10.78
CA LYS A 99 13.50 3.69 -10.95
C LYS A 99 12.42 4.20 -10.01
N THR A 100 11.37 3.42 -9.79
CA THR A 100 10.33 3.77 -8.80
C THR A 100 10.92 3.89 -7.40
N LEU A 101 11.79 2.94 -7.01
CA LEU A 101 12.49 2.98 -5.71
C LEU A 101 13.42 4.18 -5.58
N ASP A 102 14.25 4.44 -6.58
CA ASP A 102 15.19 5.57 -6.59
C ASP A 102 14.45 6.91 -6.42
N ARG A 103 13.38 7.10 -7.19
CA ARG A 103 12.48 8.25 -7.06
C ARG A 103 11.85 8.32 -5.66
N ALA A 104 11.31 7.20 -5.16
CA ALA A 104 10.66 7.18 -3.85
C ALA A 104 11.64 7.53 -2.72
N PHE A 105 12.84 6.97 -2.70
CA PHE A 105 13.82 7.28 -1.67
C PHE A 105 14.29 8.72 -1.72
N THR A 106 14.49 9.27 -2.91
CA THR A 106 14.88 10.67 -3.11
C THR A 106 13.77 11.63 -2.68
N GLU A 107 12.54 11.41 -3.15
CA GLU A 107 11.40 12.31 -2.91
C GLU A 107 10.85 12.20 -1.48
N VAL A 108 10.77 10.96 -0.95
CA VAL A 108 10.11 10.66 0.32
C VAL A 108 11.05 10.80 1.50
N LEU A 109 12.27 10.28 1.38
CA LEU A 109 13.23 10.23 2.47
C LEU A 109 14.44 11.17 2.29
N GLY A 110 14.69 11.68 1.09
CA GLY A 110 15.85 12.54 0.81
C GLY A 110 17.19 11.81 0.86
N ILE A 111 17.19 10.50 0.66
CA ILE A 111 18.39 9.66 0.72
C ILE A 111 18.78 9.11 -0.66
N ASN A 112 20.06 8.80 -0.81
CA ASN A 112 20.62 8.09 -1.95
C ASN A 112 20.93 6.65 -1.53
N THR A 113 20.54 5.71 -2.36
CA THR A 113 20.76 4.28 -2.14
C THR A 113 21.29 3.62 -3.39
N LYS A 114 21.95 2.47 -3.23
CA LYS A 114 22.21 1.55 -4.33
C LYS A 114 21.17 0.46 -4.27
N ILE A 115 20.35 0.35 -5.31
CA ILE A 115 19.31 -0.68 -5.42
C ILE A 115 19.94 -1.92 -6.04
N ASN A 116 19.96 -3.00 -5.28
CA ASN A 116 20.54 -4.29 -5.65
C ASN A 116 19.46 -5.24 -6.22
N ASP A 117 19.39 -6.47 -5.73
CA ASP A 117 18.54 -7.50 -6.29
C ASP A 117 17.15 -7.57 -5.64
N TYR A 118 16.21 -8.09 -6.40
CA TYR A 118 14.90 -8.47 -5.90
C TYR A 118 15.02 -9.61 -4.88
N ILE A 119 14.34 -9.47 -3.73
CA ILE A 119 14.35 -10.47 -2.67
C ILE A 119 13.10 -11.34 -2.72
N THR A 120 11.93 -10.72 -2.59
CA THR A 120 10.64 -11.40 -2.51
C THR A 120 9.49 -10.39 -2.67
N HIS A 121 8.25 -10.87 -2.61
CA HIS A 121 7.07 -10.01 -2.53
C HIS A 121 6.04 -10.53 -1.51
N SER A 122 5.11 -9.69 -1.15
CA SER A 122 3.90 -10.04 -0.41
C SER A 122 2.66 -9.57 -1.15
N ILE A 123 1.59 -10.37 -1.10
CA ILE A 123 0.27 -9.97 -1.58
C ILE A 123 -0.63 -9.84 -0.37
N CYS A 124 -1.15 -8.64 -0.15
CA CYS A 124 -2.02 -8.34 0.97
C CYS A 124 -3.33 -7.73 0.49
N GLU A 125 -4.45 -8.25 0.99
CA GLU A 125 -5.78 -7.81 0.62
C GLU A 125 -6.31 -6.81 1.65
N TYR A 126 -6.64 -5.60 1.17
CA TYR A 126 -7.25 -4.54 1.96
C TYR A 126 -8.69 -4.28 1.51
N PRO A 127 -9.51 -3.55 2.29
CA PRO A 127 -10.79 -3.06 1.83
C PRO A 127 -10.65 -2.25 0.54
N GLY A 128 -11.24 -2.73 -0.57
CA GLY A 128 -11.25 -2.04 -1.87
C GLY A 128 -10.04 -2.27 -2.78
N HIS A 129 -8.91 -2.81 -2.31
CA HIS A 129 -7.73 -3.05 -3.14
C HIS A 129 -6.86 -4.20 -2.63
N ILE A 130 -5.96 -4.66 -3.50
CA ILE A 130 -4.91 -5.62 -3.17
C ILE A 130 -3.57 -4.88 -3.32
N VAL A 131 -2.66 -5.06 -2.40
CA VAL A 131 -1.27 -4.57 -2.51
C VAL A 131 -0.37 -5.75 -2.89
N ASP A 132 0.34 -5.61 -4.02
CA ASP A 132 1.49 -6.45 -4.39
C ASP A 132 2.75 -5.65 -4.04
N LEU A 133 3.35 -5.97 -2.89
CA LEU A 133 4.51 -5.27 -2.34
C LEU A 133 5.79 -6.06 -2.61
N LYS A 134 6.63 -5.54 -3.49
CA LYS A 134 7.90 -6.15 -3.89
C LYS A 134 9.06 -5.55 -3.10
N LEU A 135 9.92 -6.41 -2.55
CA LEU A 135 11.06 -6.05 -1.72
C LEU A 135 12.36 -6.21 -2.49
N TYR A 136 13.16 -5.14 -2.49
CA TYR A 136 14.50 -5.08 -3.06
C TYR A 136 15.54 -4.88 -1.98
N GLU A 137 16.70 -5.51 -2.12
CA GLU A 137 17.87 -5.21 -1.32
C GLU A 137 18.46 -3.86 -1.74
N CYS A 138 18.81 -3.02 -0.75
CA CYS A 138 19.33 -1.69 -0.99
C CYS A 138 20.43 -1.36 0.02
N ASP A 139 21.54 -0.76 -0.47
CA ASP A 139 22.58 -0.21 0.39
C ASP A 139 22.34 1.29 0.61
N TYR A 140 22.36 1.75 1.86
CA TYR A 140 22.38 3.18 2.15
C TYR A 140 23.73 3.77 1.75
N ILE A 141 23.71 4.85 0.95
CA ILE A 141 24.93 5.55 0.51
C ILE A 141 25.09 6.86 1.26
N SER A 142 24.09 7.74 1.21
CA SER A 142 24.17 9.09 1.79
C SER A 142 22.79 9.76 1.85
N GLY A 143 22.75 10.93 2.45
CA GLY A 143 21.59 11.83 2.47
C GLY A 143 21.13 12.16 3.87
N ASP A 144 20.41 13.26 4.00
CA ASP A 144 19.79 13.71 5.24
C ASP A 144 18.30 13.34 5.19
N PHE A 145 17.86 12.56 6.16
CA PHE A 145 16.47 12.09 6.19
C PHE A 145 15.47 13.23 6.26
N LYS A 146 14.56 13.26 5.28
CA LYS A 146 13.39 14.16 5.22
C LYS A 146 12.15 13.35 5.45
N LEU A 147 11.43 13.64 6.52
CA LEU A 147 10.18 12.95 6.85
C LEU A 147 8.98 13.64 6.18
N ASN A 148 8.93 13.60 4.83
CA ASN A 148 7.86 14.25 4.07
C ASN A 148 6.51 13.59 4.31
N ILE A 149 6.44 12.26 4.22
CA ILE A 149 5.21 11.46 4.40
C ILE A 149 5.26 10.53 5.62
N HIS A 150 6.40 10.42 6.30
CA HIS A 150 6.58 9.66 7.53
C HIS A 150 6.68 10.56 8.75
N SER A 151 6.35 10.05 9.92
CA SER A 151 6.48 10.74 11.22
C SER A 151 7.80 10.45 11.93
N ASP A 152 8.37 9.28 11.65
CA ASP A 152 9.61 8.80 12.28
C ASP A 152 10.31 7.78 11.38
N TYR A 153 11.59 7.48 11.68
CA TYR A 153 12.33 6.37 11.09
C TYR A 153 13.26 5.74 12.13
N LYS A 154 13.58 4.45 11.92
CA LYS A 154 14.49 3.71 12.81
C LYS A 154 15.37 2.75 12.03
N TRP A 155 16.57 2.54 12.56
CA TRP A 155 17.46 1.45 12.15
C TRP A 155 17.31 0.31 13.14
N VAL A 156 16.86 -0.86 12.69
CA VAL A 156 16.47 -2.00 13.53
C VAL A 156 17.14 -3.26 13.04
N ALA A 157 17.50 -4.16 13.95
CA ALA A 157 17.94 -5.49 13.56
C ALA A 157 16.75 -6.28 12.95
N ILE A 158 17.04 -7.18 11.99
CA ILE A 158 15.98 -7.93 11.31
C ILE A 158 15.16 -8.76 12.30
N GLU A 159 15.80 -9.29 13.33
CA GLU A 159 15.19 -10.09 14.38
C GLU A 159 14.20 -9.31 15.26
N GLU A 160 14.38 -7.99 15.35
CA GLU A 160 13.56 -7.09 16.16
C GLU A 160 12.38 -6.49 15.38
N LEU A 161 12.27 -6.74 14.06
CA LEU A 161 11.24 -6.11 13.23
C LEU A 161 9.81 -6.42 13.68
N LEU A 162 9.54 -7.63 14.20
CA LEU A 162 8.21 -8.01 14.68
C LEU A 162 7.84 -7.39 16.02
N ASP A 163 8.74 -6.70 16.71
CA ASP A 163 8.45 -5.92 17.92
C ASP A 163 7.77 -4.57 17.55
N TYR A 164 7.76 -4.21 16.28
CA TYR A 164 7.13 -3.01 15.76
C TYR A 164 5.75 -3.33 15.17
N ASP A 165 4.83 -2.38 15.29
CA ASP A 165 3.49 -2.47 14.66
C ASP A 165 3.60 -2.22 13.16
N LEU A 166 4.05 -3.23 12.42
CA LEU A 166 4.23 -3.17 10.96
C LEU A 166 2.88 -3.17 10.22
N ALA A 167 2.87 -2.59 9.03
CA ALA A 167 1.76 -2.76 8.09
C ALA A 167 1.65 -4.23 7.65
N ASP A 168 0.43 -4.70 7.37
CA ASP A 168 0.16 -6.13 7.16
C ASP A 168 1.01 -6.75 6.04
N ALA A 169 1.20 -6.02 4.94
CA ALA A 169 2.06 -6.47 3.83
C ALA A 169 3.53 -6.61 4.26
N ASP A 170 4.01 -5.69 5.11
CA ASP A 170 5.38 -5.70 5.63
C ASP A 170 5.61 -6.80 6.67
N VAL A 171 4.58 -7.18 7.43
CA VAL A 171 4.64 -8.35 8.34
C VAL A 171 4.96 -9.63 7.56
N ILE A 172 4.36 -9.80 6.38
CA ILE A 172 4.59 -10.98 5.53
C ILE A 172 6.05 -11.01 5.06
N LEU A 173 6.56 -9.87 4.57
CA LEU A 173 7.96 -9.72 4.15
C LEU A 173 8.93 -9.97 5.30
N THR A 174 8.64 -9.41 6.47
CA THR A 174 9.47 -9.58 7.68
C THR A 174 9.59 -11.03 8.11
N LYS A 175 8.50 -11.79 8.12
CA LYS A 175 8.53 -13.22 8.44
C LYS A 175 9.42 -14.01 7.46
N PHE A 176 9.38 -13.67 6.18
CA PHE A 176 10.26 -14.25 5.18
C PHE A 176 11.72 -13.91 5.45
N LEU A 177 12.03 -12.65 5.74
CA LEU A 177 13.40 -12.19 6.03
C LEU A 177 13.99 -12.87 7.27
N ILE A 178 13.26 -12.90 8.38
CA ILE A 178 13.70 -13.55 9.61
C ILE A 178 14.04 -15.03 9.34
N LYS A 179 13.17 -15.75 8.61
CA LYS A 179 13.42 -17.14 8.26
C LYS A 179 14.71 -17.29 7.44
N LYS A 180 14.86 -16.48 6.39
CA LYS A 180 16.03 -16.50 5.50
C LYS A 180 17.32 -16.23 6.27
N TYR A 181 17.39 -15.15 7.05
CA TYR A 181 18.61 -14.77 7.77
C TYR A 181 18.97 -15.70 8.92
N ILE A 182 17.98 -16.30 9.60
CA ILE A 182 18.25 -17.30 10.65
C ILE A 182 18.77 -18.62 10.03
N GLU A 183 18.25 -19.03 8.89
CA GLU A 183 18.72 -20.24 8.19
C GLU A 183 20.16 -20.06 7.69
N GLU A 184 20.46 -18.92 7.05
CA GLU A 184 21.82 -18.58 6.59
C GLU A 184 22.83 -18.49 7.74
N ALA A 185 22.46 -17.91 8.88
CA ALA A 185 23.32 -17.84 10.06
C ALA A 185 23.64 -19.22 10.65
N LYS A 186 22.70 -20.17 10.61
CA LYS A 186 22.91 -21.54 11.05
C LYS A 186 23.80 -22.36 10.13
N GLU A 187 23.76 -22.09 8.82
CA GLU A 187 24.59 -22.76 7.82
C GLU A 187 26.05 -22.28 7.88
N ASN A 188 26.27 -20.98 8.13
CA ASN A 188 27.59 -20.38 8.24
C ASN A 188 28.32 -20.72 9.55
N ASN A 189 27.63 -21.26 10.55
CA ASN A 189 28.18 -21.69 11.84
C ASN A 189 28.42 -23.23 11.91
N LYS A 190 28.29 -23.94 10.80
CA LYS A 190 28.63 -25.39 10.65
C LYS A 190 29.92 -25.56 9.85
#